data_5457f1b48b6a5d303b418e667d22ecd4
#
_entry.id   5457f1b48b6a5d303b418e667d22ecd4
#
_cell.length_a   1.000
_cell.length_b   1.000
_cell.length_c   1.000
_cell.angle_alpha   90.00
_cell.angle_beta   90.00
_cell.angle_gamma   90.00
#
_symmetry.space_group_name_H-M   'P 1'
#
loop_
_entity.id
_entity.type
_entity.pdbx_description
1 polymer ?
#
loop_
_entity_poly.entity_id
_entity_poly.type
_entity_poly.pdbx_seq_one_letter_code
_entity_poly.pdbx_strand_id
1 'polypeptide(L)'
;MRISHPHVVQTIEVLTDSNGKQVPVAYSLGNFVSTQIQADNLIGIILTFDIVKTTQPDGTVSSCVIDNVKAIPEVMHYDANFQNARAYLFRDYTDELAASHGNGSLSRTYIQSVLEENIP
;
A
#
# COMPACT_ATOMS: atom_id res chain seq x y z
N MET A 1 -18.41 18.87 2.92
CA MET A 1 -17.10 18.19 2.90
C MET A 1 -17.20 17.00 1.96
N ARG A 2 -16.57 17.05 0.81
CA ARG A 2 -16.48 15.88 -0.09
C ARG A 2 -15.35 14.99 0.44
N ILE A 3 -15.66 13.88 1.03
CA ILE A 3 -14.68 12.83 1.27
C ILE A 3 -14.56 12.09 -0.05
N SER A 4 -13.54 12.41 -0.85
CA SER A 4 -13.22 11.57 -2.00
C SER A 4 -12.48 10.34 -1.46
N HIS A 5 -12.92 9.16 -1.82
CA HIS A 5 -12.20 7.91 -1.54
C HIS A 5 -11.05 7.82 -2.55
N PRO A 6 -9.79 8.02 -2.14
CA PRO A 6 -8.68 7.95 -3.08
C PRO A 6 -8.45 6.50 -3.50
N HIS A 7 -8.26 6.31 -4.81
CA HIS A 7 -7.92 5.01 -5.40
C HIS A 7 -6.41 4.92 -5.74
N VAL A 8 -5.63 5.82 -5.18
CA VAL A 8 -4.19 5.92 -5.40
C VAL A 8 -3.46 5.79 -4.08
N VAL A 9 -2.23 5.30 -4.12
CA VAL A 9 -1.35 5.27 -2.95
C VAL A 9 -1.07 6.70 -2.50
N GLN A 10 -1.17 6.94 -1.19
CA GLN A 10 -0.80 8.20 -0.55
C GLN A 10 0.22 7.92 0.56
N THR A 11 0.80 9.00 1.07
CA THR A 11 1.88 8.96 2.05
C THR A 11 1.57 8.05 3.25
N ILE A 12 2.59 7.34 3.70
CA ILE A 12 2.61 6.63 4.98
C ILE A 12 3.60 7.36 5.89
N GLU A 13 3.15 7.76 7.06
CA GLU A 13 3.99 8.46 8.03
C GLU A 13 3.74 7.97 9.46
N VAL A 14 4.64 8.32 10.36
CA VAL A 14 4.49 8.05 11.80
C VAL A 14 4.24 9.36 12.51
N LEU A 15 3.06 9.52 13.09
CA LEU A 15 2.68 10.65 13.90
C LEU A 15 2.98 10.36 15.38
N THR A 16 3.24 11.41 16.15
CA THR A 16 3.37 11.32 17.61
C THR A 16 2.14 11.94 18.25
N ASP A 17 1.42 11.18 19.06
CA ASP A 17 0.27 11.68 19.80
C ASP A 17 0.67 12.59 20.97
N SER A 18 -0.32 13.18 21.63
CA SER A 18 -0.10 14.09 22.79
C SER A 18 0.59 13.43 23.99
N ASN A 19 0.63 12.10 24.04
CA ASN A 19 1.28 11.32 25.09
C ASN A 19 2.69 10.82 24.68
N GLY A 20 3.18 11.24 23.50
CA GLY A 20 4.47 10.80 22.97
C GLY A 20 4.44 9.42 22.32
N LYS A 21 3.25 8.82 22.12
CA LYS A 21 3.09 7.53 21.46
C LYS A 21 3.17 7.70 19.95
N GLN A 22 3.94 6.84 19.31
CA GLN A 22 4.04 6.79 17.85
C GLN A 22 2.87 6.01 17.24
N VAL A 23 2.23 6.63 16.25
CA VAL A 23 1.07 6.07 15.56
C VAL A 23 1.35 6.10 14.05
N PRO A 24 1.49 4.93 13.40
CA PRO A 24 1.60 4.88 11.95
C PRO A 24 0.27 5.25 11.30
N VAL A 25 0.32 6.09 10.27
CA VAL A 25 -0.82 6.55 9.50
C VAL A 25 -0.56 6.32 8.03
N ALA A 26 -1.43 5.55 7.40
CA ALA A 26 -1.47 5.39 5.95
C ALA A 26 -2.70 6.12 5.42
N TYR A 27 -2.51 7.18 4.64
CA TYR A 27 -3.62 8.00 4.15
C TYR A 27 -4.44 7.29 3.07
N SER A 28 -3.78 6.51 2.23
CA SER A 28 -4.43 5.59 1.29
C SER A 28 -3.47 4.48 0.87
N LEU A 29 -3.98 3.26 0.84
CA LEU A 29 -3.23 2.08 0.36
C LEU A 29 -3.40 1.84 -1.14
N GLY A 30 -4.20 2.67 -1.84
CA GLY A 30 -4.55 2.43 -3.23
C GLY A 30 -5.58 1.30 -3.38
N ASN A 31 -5.71 0.80 -4.61
CA ASN A 31 -6.57 -0.33 -4.92
C ASN A 31 -5.80 -1.65 -4.78
N PHE A 32 -6.44 -2.70 -4.27
CA PHE A 32 -5.90 -4.05 -4.31
C PHE A 32 -6.26 -4.75 -5.63
N VAL A 33 -7.54 -4.84 -5.93
CA VAL A 33 -8.06 -5.36 -7.21
C VAL A 33 -9.08 -4.39 -7.76
N SER A 34 -8.87 -3.90 -8.97
CA SER A 34 -9.79 -2.98 -9.61
C SER A 34 -9.70 -3.07 -11.14
N THR A 35 -10.74 -2.57 -11.81
CA THR A 35 -10.78 -2.40 -13.26
C THR A 35 -10.58 -0.95 -13.68
N GLN A 36 -9.98 -0.12 -12.83
CA GLN A 36 -9.65 1.24 -13.18
C GLN A 36 -8.52 1.29 -14.19
N ILE A 37 -8.52 2.33 -15.03
CA ILE A 37 -7.63 2.41 -16.19
C ILE A 37 -6.46 3.38 -16.00
N GLN A 38 -6.51 4.26 -15.01
CA GLN A 38 -5.41 5.20 -14.75
C GLN A 38 -4.24 4.46 -14.09
N ALA A 39 -3.02 4.75 -14.52
CA ALA A 39 -1.82 4.05 -14.04
C ALA A 39 -1.65 4.10 -12.52
N ASP A 40 -1.91 5.25 -11.89
CA ASP A 40 -1.82 5.42 -10.43
C ASP A 40 -2.79 4.51 -9.67
N ASN A 41 -3.96 4.22 -10.27
CA ASN A 41 -5.00 3.41 -9.66
C ASN A 41 -4.71 1.89 -9.75
N LEU A 42 -3.63 1.52 -10.44
CA LEU A 42 -3.16 0.13 -10.60
C LEU A 42 -2.03 -0.21 -9.62
N ILE A 43 -1.65 0.73 -8.77
CA ILE A 43 -0.62 0.56 -7.76
C ILE A 43 -1.29 0.55 -6.39
N GLY A 44 -0.97 -0.45 -5.60
CA GLY A 44 -1.48 -0.60 -4.24
C GLY A 44 -0.39 -0.98 -3.24
N ILE A 45 -0.74 -0.98 -1.97
CA ILE A 45 0.13 -1.36 -0.86
C ILE A 45 -0.62 -2.29 0.07
N ILE A 46 0.03 -3.39 0.42
CA ILE A 46 -0.36 -4.24 1.53
C ILE A 46 0.42 -3.77 2.75
N LEU A 47 -0.29 -3.26 3.76
CA LEU A 47 0.33 -2.85 5.01
C LEU A 47 0.30 -4.01 6.01
N THR A 48 1.46 -4.36 6.55
CA THR A 48 1.59 -5.35 7.62
C THR A 48 2.21 -4.72 8.85
N PHE A 49 1.82 -5.18 10.03
CA PHE A 49 2.34 -4.69 11.30
C PHE A 49 2.10 -5.72 12.41
N ASP A 50 2.84 -5.57 13.50
CA ASP A 50 2.66 -6.33 14.73
C ASP A 50 1.92 -5.48 15.77
N ILE A 51 1.04 -6.10 16.53
CA ILE A 51 0.44 -5.52 17.72
C ILE A 51 1.10 -6.16 18.94
N VAL A 52 1.89 -5.36 19.68
CA VAL A 52 2.60 -5.83 20.87
C VAL A 52 1.85 -5.35 22.11
N LYS A 53 1.25 -6.30 22.82
CA LYS A 53 0.52 -6.08 24.07
C LYS A 53 1.32 -6.60 25.24
N THR A 54 1.63 -5.73 26.20
CA THR A 54 2.29 -6.10 27.45
C THR A 54 1.27 -6.19 28.57
N THR A 55 1.23 -7.35 29.24
CA THR A 55 0.27 -7.63 30.33
C THR A 55 1.04 -7.84 31.63
N GLN A 56 0.56 -7.22 32.73
CA GLN A 56 1.09 -7.41 34.07
C GLN A 56 0.63 -8.77 34.66
N PRO A 57 1.31 -9.28 35.72
CA PRO A 57 0.90 -10.54 36.36
C PRO A 57 -0.53 -10.54 36.90
N ASP A 58 -1.10 -9.37 37.23
CA ASP A 58 -2.49 -9.21 37.69
C ASP A 58 -3.53 -9.19 36.55
N GLY A 59 -3.06 -9.35 35.29
CA GLY A 59 -3.90 -9.32 34.11
C GLY A 59 -4.15 -7.94 33.50
N THR A 60 -3.66 -6.85 34.12
CA THR A 60 -3.79 -5.49 33.56
C THR A 60 -2.86 -5.30 32.38
N VAL A 61 -3.30 -4.52 31.39
CA VAL A 61 -2.51 -4.15 30.21
C VAL A 61 -1.68 -2.91 30.52
N SER A 62 -0.34 -3.04 30.51
CA SER A 62 0.57 -1.93 30.75
C SER A 62 0.89 -1.14 29.48
N SER A 63 0.89 -1.81 28.32
CA SER A 63 1.09 -1.16 27.03
C SER A 63 0.46 -1.96 25.88
N CYS A 64 0.08 -1.23 24.83
CA CYS A 64 -0.31 -1.81 23.54
C CYS A 64 0.23 -0.90 22.45
N VAL A 65 1.17 -1.40 21.66
CA VAL A 65 1.85 -0.62 20.62
C VAL A 65 1.82 -1.36 19.28
N ILE A 66 1.90 -0.58 18.21
CA ILE A 66 2.11 -1.11 16.86
C ILE A 66 3.60 -1.10 16.57
N ASP A 67 4.11 -2.19 16.05
CA ASP A 67 5.52 -2.39 15.74
C ASP A 67 5.67 -3.05 14.36
N ASN A 68 6.91 -3.07 13.85
CA ASN A 68 7.29 -3.78 12.63
C ASN A 68 6.37 -3.45 11.43
N VAL A 69 6.04 -2.17 11.26
CA VAL A 69 5.19 -1.71 10.14
C VAL A 69 5.96 -1.87 8.82
N LYS A 70 5.36 -2.56 7.86
CA LYS A 70 5.93 -2.77 6.52
C LYS A 70 4.90 -2.47 5.46
N ALA A 71 5.32 -1.74 4.43
CA ALA A 71 4.57 -1.51 3.21
C ALA A 71 5.07 -2.46 2.12
N ILE A 72 4.20 -3.32 1.62
CA ILE A 72 4.51 -4.28 0.56
C ILE A 72 3.77 -3.82 -0.69
N PRO A 73 4.49 -3.28 -1.70
CA PRO A 73 3.87 -2.81 -2.93
C PRO A 73 3.30 -3.95 -3.76
N GLU A 74 2.15 -3.69 -4.36
CA GLU A 74 1.51 -4.59 -5.31
C GLU A 74 1.04 -3.83 -6.55
N VAL A 75 0.81 -4.56 -7.62
CA VAL A 75 0.41 -4.03 -8.93
C VAL A 75 -0.78 -4.82 -9.44
N MET A 76 -1.85 -4.14 -9.79
CA MET A 76 -2.97 -4.73 -10.50
C MET A 76 -2.62 -4.87 -11.98
N HIS A 77 -2.55 -6.09 -12.47
CA HIS A 77 -2.26 -6.41 -13.87
C HIS A 77 -3.50 -6.92 -14.59
N TYR A 78 -3.65 -6.55 -15.82
CA TYR A 78 -4.54 -7.14 -16.80
C TYR A 78 -3.94 -7.00 -18.21
N ASP A 79 -4.25 -7.96 -19.06
CA ASP A 79 -3.93 -7.89 -20.50
C ASP A 79 -4.95 -7.01 -21.24
N ALA A 80 -4.83 -6.92 -22.57
CA ALA A 80 -5.79 -6.22 -23.40
C ALA A 80 -7.23 -6.67 -23.09
N ASN A 81 -8.18 -5.73 -23.09
CA ASN A 81 -9.60 -5.97 -22.80
C ASN A 81 -9.86 -6.56 -21.39
N PHE A 82 -9.03 -6.19 -20.41
CA PHE A 82 -9.14 -6.64 -19.01
C PHE A 82 -9.08 -8.17 -18.83
N GLN A 83 -8.41 -8.87 -19.74
CA GLN A 83 -8.20 -10.31 -19.60
C GLN A 83 -7.11 -10.61 -18.57
N ASN A 84 -7.15 -11.80 -17.97
CA ASN A 84 -6.15 -12.30 -17.02
C ASN A 84 -5.86 -11.35 -15.85
N ALA A 85 -6.89 -10.65 -15.36
CA ALA A 85 -6.78 -9.68 -14.29
C ALA A 85 -6.32 -10.34 -12.98
N ARG A 86 -5.20 -9.86 -12.40
CA ARG A 86 -4.67 -10.36 -11.12
C ARG A 86 -3.69 -9.36 -10.48
N ALA A 87 -3.59 -9.40 -9.16
CA ALA A 87 -2.58 -8.66 -8.42
C ALA A 87 -1.24 -9.42 -8.38
N TYR A 88 -0.15 -8.68 -8.51
CA TYR A 88 1.22 -9.16 -8.33
C TYR A 88 1.90 -8.36 -7.23
N LEU A 89 2.74 -8.99 -6.44
CA LEU A 89 3.70 -8.23 -5.64
C LEU A 89 4.69 -7.52 -6.57
N PHE A 90 4.99 -6.26 -6.30
CA PHE A 90 5.87 -5.48 -7.18
C PHE A 90 7.26 -6.12 -7.35
N ARG A 91 7.77 -6.77 -6.31
CA ARG A 91 9.04 -7.51 -6.38
C ARG A 91 9.06 -8.62 -7.43
N ASP A 92 7.89 -9.21 -7.71
CA ASP A 92 7.72 -10.33 -8.64
C ASP A 92 7.17 -9.85 -10.00
N TYR A 93 6.93 -8.54 -10.15
CA TYR A 93 6.39 -7.91 -11.36
C TYR A 93 7.52 -7.54 -12.32
N THR A 94 7.64 -8.26 -13.42
CA THR A 94 8.75 -8.11 -14.39
C THR A 94 8.51 -7.01 -15.42
N ASP A 95 9.56 -6.61 -16.14
CA ASP A 95 9.43 -5.65 -17.26
C ASP A 95 8.61 -6.23 -18.41
N GLU A 96 8.68 -7.54 -18.64
CA GLU A 96 7.86 -8.24 -19.62
C GLU A 96 6.37 -8.19 -19.27
N LEU A 97 6.03 -8.39 -17.99
CA LEU A 97 4.66 -8.21 -17.51
C LEU A 97 4.19 -6.77 -17.71
N ALA A 98 5.00 -5.80 -17.33
CA ALA A 98 4.67 -4.38 -17.51
C ALA A 98 4.45 -4.03 -18.99
N ALA A 99 5.27 -4.57 -19.89
CA ALA A 99 5.13 -4.37 -21.34
C ALA A 99 3.86 -5.01 -21.93
N SER A 100 3.35 -6.08 -21.32
CA SER A 100 2.12 -6.77 -21.73
C SER A 100 0.84 -6.19 -21.10
N HIS A 101 0.98 -5.22 -20.18
CA HIS A 101 -0.18 -4.64 -19.50
C HIS A 101 -1.11 -3.91 -20.48
N GLY A 102 -2.42 -4.09 -20.28
CA GLY A 102 -3.45 -3.42 -21.09
C GLY A 102 -3.42 -1.88 -20.99
N ASN A 103 -2.83 -1.33 -19.94
CA ASN A 103 -2.47 0.08 -19.84
C ASN A 103 -1.02 0.28 -20.27
N GLY A 104 -0.79 0.83 -21.45
CA GLY A 104 0.56 1.07 -21.99
C GLY A 104 1.37 2.16 -21.28
N SER A 105 0.77 2.91 -20.35
CA SER A 105 1.48 3.92 -19.53
C SER A 105 2.12 3.33 -18.26
N LEU A 106 1.82 2.08 -17.91
CA LEU A 106 2.37 1.43 -16.74
C LEU A 106 3.73 0.82 -17.07
N SER A 107 4.75 1.20 -16.32
CA SER A 107 6.09 0.61 -16.39
C SER A 107 6.65 0.41 -14.98
N ARG A 108 7.64 -0.46 -14.83
CA ARG A 108 8.30 -0.66 -13.52
C ARG A 108 8.92 0.65 -13.00
N THR A 109 9.54 1.43 -13.89
CA THR A 109 10.12 2.74 -13.53
C THR A 109 9.06 3.70 -13.03
N TYR A 110 7.89 3.74 -13.68
CA TYR A 110 6.77 4.57 -13.25
C TYR A 110 6.26 4.13 -11.87
N ILE A 111 6.02 2.83 -11.67
CA ILE A 111 5.60 2.28 -10.38
C ILE A 111 6.60 2.66 -9.29
N GLN A 112 7.89 2.48 -9.56
CA GLN A 112 8.96 2.81 -8.61
C GLN A 112 8.92 4.29 -8.20
N SER A 113 8.71 5.21 -9.15
CA SER A 113 8.63 6.65 -8.84
C SER A 113 7.44 6.99 -7.93
N VAL A 114 6.28 6.38 -8.17
CA VAL A 114 5.08 6.59 -7.32
C VAL A 114 5.33 6.06 -5.89
N LEU A 115 5.98 4.91 -5.78
CA LEU A 115 6.30 4.33 -4.47
C LEU A 115 7.31 5.18 -3.69
N GLU A 116 8.36 5.69 -4.35
CA GLU A 116 9.38 6.53 -3.72
C GLU A 116 8.83 7.88 -3.23
N GLU A 117 7.82 8.43 -3.91
CA GLU A 117 7.15 9.66 -3.48
C GLU A 117 6.28 9.47 -2.23
N ASN A 118 5.75 8.27 -2.00
CA ASN A 118 4.71 8.04 -1.00
C ASN A 118 5.13 7.15 0.18
N ILE A 119 6.16 6.34 0.00
CA ILE A 119 6.63 5.40 1.03
C ILE A 119 8.02 5.85 1.50
N PRO A 120 8.19 6.18 2.78
CA PRO A 120 9.48 6.58 3.33
C PRO A 120 10.50 5.44 3.35
#